data_7ac5e9f5d33e993aa2344b28619742f7
#
_entry.id   7ac5e9f5d33e993aa2344b28619742f7
#
_cell.length_a   1.000
_cell.length_b   1.000
_cell.length_c   1.000
_cell.angle_alpha   90.00
_cell.angle_beta   90.00
_cell.angle_gamma   90.00
#
_symmetry.space_group_name_H-M   'P 1'
#
loop_
_entity.id
_entity.type
_entity.pdbx_description
1 polymer ?
#
loop_
_entity_poly.entity_id
_entity_poly.type
_entity_poly.pdbx_seq_one_letter_code
_entity_poly.pdbx_strand_id
1 'polypeptide(L)'
;MFDNFNIEKYKQISFPKDNSLRTLGEIKRLKLMPLNKVLPFKYDDIGNVFQNIFSHRAESFPYRVVQKLIEESEPVIKKIKNYHNRPRPNVNAKKFKIDLDYLKMKSAQTPAFPSGHSAQSKLVALALTDIYPHLKREFDKAAENISNSRI
;
A
#
# COMPACT_ATOMS: atom_id res chain seq x y z
N MET A 1 -17.13 -7.52 7.69
CA MET A 1 -16.39 -8.48 6.82
C MET A 1 -15.13 -9.02 7.50
N PHE A 2 -14.41 -8.24 8.29
CA PHE A 2 -13.14 -8.62 8.93
C PHE A 2 -13.24 -8.85 10.44
N ASP A 3 -14.43 -9.13 10.99
CA ASP A 3 -14.66 -9.25 12.43
C ASP A 3 -13.83 -10.39 13.07
N ASN A 4 -13.60 -11.47 12.31
CA ASN A 4 -12.79 -12.62 12.73
C ASN A 4 -11.35 -12.59 12.17
N PHE A 5 -10.85 -11.43 11.74
CA PHE A 5 -9.50 -11.35 11.19
C PHE A 5 -8.45 -11.60 12.28
N ASN A 6 -7.68 -12.66 12.11
CA ASN A 6 -6.63 -13.03 13.07
C ASN A 6 -5.37 -12.18 12.83
N ILE A 7 -5.21 -11.14 13.64
CA ILE A 7 -4.04 -10.24 13.57
C ILE A 7 -2.77 -10.85 14.20
N GLU A 8 -2.89 -11.90 15.02
CA GLU A 8 -1.74 -12.50 15.73
C GLU A 8 -0.66 -13.01 14.77
N LYS A 9 -1.07 -13.58 13.63
CA LYS A 9 -0.14 -14.01 12.58
C LYS A 9 0.74 -12.84 12.07
N TYR A 10 0.18 -11.63 12.01
CA TYR A 10 0.89 -10.44 11.50
C TYR A 10 1.78 -9.79 12.57
N LYS A 11 1.50 -10.03 13.84
CA LYS A 11 2.35 -9.59 14.95
C LYS A 11 3.68 -10.35 14.99
N GLN A 12 3.74 -11.55 14.42
CA GLN A 12 4.96 -12.38 14.38
C GLN A 12 5.96 -11.91 13.31
N ILE A 13 5.58 -11.00 12.42
CA ILE A 13 6.49 -10.46 11.39
C ILE A 13 7.56 -9.63 12.08
N SER A 14 8.82 -10.01 11.89
CA SER A 14 9.97 -9.29 12.40
C SER A 14 10.59 -8.36 11.35
N PHE A 15 11.11 -7.23 11.80
CA PHE A 15 11.81 -6.26 10.97
C PHE A 15 13.25 -6.09 11.46
N PRO A 16 14.17 -5.68 10.57
CA PRO A 16 15.49 -5.24 10.99
C PRO A 16 15.37 -4.10 11.99
N LYS A 17 16.24 -4.08 13.01
CA LYS A 17 16.32 -2.95 13.94
C LYS A 17 16.57 -1.65 13.17
N ASP A 18 15.96 -0.56 13.62
CA ASP A 18 16.01 0.76 12.95
C ASP A 18 17.45 1.29 12.72
N ASN A 19 18.39 0.92 13.59
CA ASN A 19 19.81 1.30 13.53
C ASN A 19 20.72 0.20 12.97
N SER A 20 20.16 -0.85 12.38
CA SER A 20 20.95 -1.98 11.86
C SER A 20 21.55 -1.69 10.49
N LEU A 21 22.63 -2.42 10.14
CA LEU A 21 23.24 -2.38 8.81
C LEU A 21 22.23 -2.79 7.71
N ARG A 22 21.28 -3.67 8.02
CA ARG A 22 20.26 -4.08 7.08
C ARG A 22 19.30 -2.91 6.77
N THR A 23 18.86 -2.17 7.79
CA THR A 23 18.05 -0.96 7.60
C THR A 23 18.81 0.12 6.84
N LEU A 24 20.09 0.30 7.14
CA LEU A 24 20.96 1.21 6.36
C LEU A 24 21.03 0.80 4.88
N GLY A 25 21.17 -0.49 4.60
CA GLY A 25 21.18 -1.02 3.23
C GLY A 25 19.85 -0.79 2.49
N GLU A 26 18.70 -0.94 3.18
CA GLU A 26 17.39 -0.61 2.62
C GLU A 26 17.27 0.88 2.26
N ILE A 27 17.71 1.77 3.16
CA ILE A 27 17.69 3.24 2.93
C ILE A 27 18.61 3.64 1.78
N LYS A 28 19.82 3.08 1.69
CA LYS A 28 20.75 3.34 0.57
C LYS A 28 20.15 2.92 -0.76
N ARG A 29 19.47 1.78 -0.82
CA ARG A 29 18.77 1.34 -2.04
C ARG A 29 17.64 2.30 -2.43
N LEU A 30 16.82 2.74 -1.46
CA LEU A 30 15.77 3.73 -1.72
C LEU A 30 16.36 5.05 -2.24
N LYS A 31 17.50 5.50 -1.71
CA LYS A 31 18.17 6.74 -2.19
C LYS A 31 18.60 6.65 -3.65
N LEU A 32 18.94 5.46 -4.14
CA LEU A 32 19.34 5.24 -5.54
C LEU A 32 18.13 5.14 -6.48
N MET A 33 16.92 4.96 -5.95
CA MET A 33 15.70 4.89 -6.77
C MET A 33 15.26 6.30 -7.17
N PRO A 34 14.93 6.54 -8.46
CA PRO A 34 14.44 7.83 -8.88
C PRO A 34 13.08 8.13 -8.22
N LEU A 35 12.97 9.28 -7.57
CA LEU A 35 11.71 9.75 -7.00
C LEU A 35 10.74 10.14 -8.12
N ASN A 36 9.70 9.36 -8.32
CA ASN A 36 8.63 9.72 -9.23
C ASN A 36 7.63 10.64 -8.51
N LYS A 37 7.58 11.91 -8.90
CA LYS A 37 6.73 12.92 -8.24
C LYS A 37 5.25 12.84 -8.67
N VAL A 38 4.92 12.11 -9.72
CA VAL A 38 3.58 12.05 -10.32
C VAL A 38 2.83 10.78 -9.92
N LEU A 39 3.48 9.63 -9.98
CA LEU A 39 2.84 8.33 -9.76
C LEU A 39 2.14 8.20 -8.40
N PRO A 40 2.71 8.67 -7.26
CA PRO A 40 2.02 8.57 -5.99
C PRO A 40 0.67 9.27 -5.95
N PHE A 41 0.56 10.44 -6.59
CA PHE A 41 -0.72 11.16 -6.69
C PHE A 41 -1.70 10.49 -7.65
N LYS A 42 -1.20 9.99 -8.79
CA LYS A 42 -2.01 9.25 -9.77
C LYS A 42 -2.66 8.01 -9.18
N TYR A 43 -1.98 7.34 -8.25
CA TYR A 43 -2.41 6.08 -7.64
C TYR A 43 -2.87 6.23 -6.19
N ASP A 44 -3.16 7.45 -5.72
CA ASP A 44 -3.61 7.70 -4.34
C ASP A 44 -5.08 7.29 -4.11
N ASP A 45 -5.93 7.46 -5.11
CA ASP A 45 -7.31 6.99 -5.07
C ASP A 45 -7.43 5.59 -5.69
N ILE A 46 -7.45 4.58 -4.82
CA ILE A 46 -7.55 3.17 -5.21
C ILE A 46 -8.83 2.91 -6.02
N GLY A 47 -9.97 3.43 -5.56
CA GLY A 47 -11.26 3.25 -6.22
C GLY A 47 -11.24 3.74 -7.66
N ASN A 48 -10.73 4.94 -7.87
CA ASN A 48 -10.62 5.56 -9.20
C ASN A 48 -9.67 4.78 -10.13
N VAL A 49 -8.55 4.26 -9.61
CA VAL A 49 -7.63 3.44 -10.42
C VAL A 49 -8.32 2.20 -10.96
N PHE A 50 -9.09 1.49 -10.13
CA PHE A 50 -9.83 0.30 -10.58
C PHE A 50 -11.03 0.66 -11.46
N GLN A 51 -11.74 1.75 -11.17
CA GLN A 51 -12.86 2.24 -11.99
C GLN A 51 -12.42 2.52 -13.43
N ASN A 52 -11.24 3.07 -13.64
CA ASN A 52 -10.72 3.38 -14.98
C ASN A 52 -10.54 2.13 -15.85
N ILE A 53 -10.43 0.93 -15.28
CA ILE A 53 -10.40 -0.32 -16.06
C ILE A 53 -11.73 -0.57 -16.77
N PHE A 54 -12.83 -0.05 -16.23
CA PHE A 54 -14.19 -0.20 -16.75
C PHE A 54 -14.62 0.90 -17.72
N SER A 55 -13.83 1.98 -17.89
CA SER A 55 -14.23 3.18 -18.65
C SER A 55 -14.63 2.94 -20.10
N HIS A 56 -14.15 1.85 -20.72
CA HIS A 56 -14.44 1.48 -22.11
C HIS A 56 -15.03 0.07 -22.24
N ARG A 57 -15.71 -0.41 -21.19
CA ARG A 57 -16.27 -1.76 -21.08
C ARG A 57 -17.78 -1.68 -20.88
N ALA A 58 -18.48 -2.74 -21.24
CA ALA A 58 -19.91 -2.86 -21.01
C ALA A 58 -20.26 -3.17 -19.56
N GLU A 59 -19.31 -3.74 -18.81
CA GLU A 59 -19.49 -4.08 -17.41
C GLU A 59 -19.48 -2.84 -16.52
N SER A 60 -20.33 -2.84 -15.51
CA SER A 60 -20.39 -1.78 -14.52
C SER A 60 -19.37 -1.97 -13.41
N PHE A 61 -18.65 -0.91 -13.04
CA PHE A 61 -17.75 -0.93 -11.89
C PHE A 61 -18.55 -1.09 -10.59
N PRO A 62 -18.28 -2.10 -9.75
CA PRO A 62 -19.02 -2.36 -8.52
C PRO A 62 -18.57 -1.43 -7.39
N TYR A 63 -18.83 -0.13 -7.54
CA TYR A 63 -18.34 0.94 -6.66
C TYR A 63 -18.60 0.65 -5.16
N ARG A 64 -19.84 0.24 -4.81
CA ARG A 64 -20.19 -0.01 -3.41
C ARG A 64 -19.39 -1.16 -2.78
N VAL A 65 -19.10 -2.20 -3.56
CA VAL A 65 -18.28 -3.33 -3.10
C VAL A 65 -16.85 -2.87 -2.82
N VAL A 66 -16.26 -2.14 -3.76
CA VAL A 66 -14.88 -1.65 -3.64
C VAL A 66 -14.76 -0.66 -2.47
N GLN A 67 -15.67 0.28 -2.35
CA GLN A 67 -15.68 1.24 -1.25
C GLN A 67 -15.77 0.53 0.10
N LYS A 68 -16.70 -0.42 0.24
CA LYS A 68 -16.88 -1.19 1.47
C LYS A 68 -15.62 -1.99 1.84
N LEU A 69 -14.94 -2.60 0.88
CA LEU A 69 -13.69 -3.33 1.10
C LEU A 69 -12.58 -2.41 1.65
N ILE A 70 -12.44 -1.22 1.08
CA ILE A 70 -11.46 -0.22 1.50
C ILE A 70 -11.78 0.26 2.93
N GLU A 71 -13.02 0.66 3.19
CA GLU A 71 -13.45 1.18 4.49
C GLU A 71 -13.32 0.12 5.61
N GLU A 72 -13.81 -1.10 5.37
CA GLU A 72 -13.77 -2.16 6.40
C GLU A 72 -12.37 -2.74 6.64
N SER A 73 -11.46 -2.65 5.67
CA SER A 73 -10.06 -3.09 5.85
C SER A 73 -9.21 -2.08 6.62
N GLU A 74 -9.59 -0.80 6.63
CA GLU A 74 -8.81 0.26 7.26
C GLU A 74 -8.55 0.04 8.76
N PRO A 75 -9.55 -0.32 9.60
CA PRO A 75 -9.32 -0.59 11.02
C PRO A 75 -8.33 -1.73 11.27
N VAL A 76 -8.38 -2.79 10.44
CA VAL A 76 -7.45 -3.93 10.54
C VAL A 76 -6.02 -3.48 10.22
N ILE A 77 -5.86 -2.75 9.12
CA ILE A 77 -4.56 -2.19 8.71
C ILE A 77 -4.01 -1.27 9.80
N LYS A 78 -4.83 -0.40 10.38
CA LYS A 78 -4.43 0.49 11.48
C LYS A 78 -3.98 -0.28 12.72
N LYS A 79 -4.67 -1.36 13.11
CA LYS A 79 -4.27 -2.22 14.23
C LYS A 79 -2.87 -2.80 14.03
N ILE A 80 -2.58 -3.32 12.82
CA ILE A 80 -1.27 -3.90 12.50
C ILE A 80 -0.20 -2.79 12.46
N LYS A 81 -0.50 -1.63 11.87
CA LYS A 81 0.40 -0.46 11.87
C LYS A 81 0.79 -0.02 13.26
N ASN A 82 -0.20 0.12 14.14
CA ASN A 82 0.03 0.57 15.52
C ASN A 82 0.82 -0.45 16.34
N TYR A 83 0.60 -1.75 16.10
CA TYR A 83 1.37 -2.81 16.77
C TYR A 83 2.85 -2.74 16.38
N HIS A 84 3.16 -2.71 15.09
CA HIS A 84 4.55 -2.70 14.62
C HIS A 84 5.21 -1.34 14.77
N ASN A 85 4.45 -0.27 14.66
CA ASN A 85 4.89 1.14 14.74
C ASN A 85 6.20 1.39 13.97
N ARG A 86 6.35 0.74 12.80
CA ARG A 86 7.58 0.81 12.01
C ARG A 86 7.80 2.21 11.47
N PRO A 87 8.93 2.87 11.77
CA PRO A 87 9.23 4.19 11.24
C PRO A 87 9.29 4.19 9.71
N ARG A 88 8.89 5.29 9.11
CA ARG A 88 9.04 5.47 7.66
C ARG A 88 10.50 5.62 7.27
N PRO A 89 10.85 5.28 6.00
CA PRO A 89 12.22 5.35 5.53
C PRO A 89 12.90 6.70 5.73
N ASN A 90 12.18 7.80 5.51
CA ASN A 90 12.68 9.16 5.72
C ASN A 90 13.01 9.47 7.20
N VAL A 91 12.30 8.86 8.14
CA VAL A 91 12.59 8.98 9.58
C VAL A 91 13.87 8.20 9.92
N ASN A 92 13.98 6.97 9.42
CA ASN A 92 15.19 6.16 9.65
C ASN A 92 16.42 6.71 8.92
N ALA A 93 16.26 7.31 7.74
CA ALA A 93 17.35 7.94 6.99
C ALA A 93 18.04 9.03 7.82
N LYS A 94 17.28 9.83 8.58
CA LYS A 94 17.83 10.86 9.47
C LYS A 94 18.74 10.27 10.56
N LYS A 95 18.42 9.08 11.09
CA LYS A 95 19.27 8.39 12.09
C LYS A 95 20.65 8.04 11.53
N PHE A 96 20.74 7.80 10.22
CA PHE A 96 22.00 7.52 9.52
C PHE A 96 22.61 8.74 8.86
N LYS A 97 22.08 9.94 9.11
CA LYS A 97 22.51 11.20 8.46
C LYS A 97 22.46 11.13 6.93
N ILE A 98 21.48 10.38 6.40
CA ILE A 98 21.23 10.26 4.97
C ILE A 98 20.08 11.19 4.62
N ASP A 99 20.30 12.08 3.66
CA ASP A 99 19.25 12.87 3.04
C ASP A 99 18.54 11.98 2.00
N LEU A 100 17.27 11.66 2.28
CA LEU A 100 16.43 10.85 1.44
C LEU A 100 15.28 11.71 0.90
N ASP A 101 15.23 11.87 -0.41
CA ASP A 101 14.12 12.52 -1.08
C ASP A 101 12.84 11.73 -0.89
N TYR A 102 11.76 12.41 -0.53
CA TYR A 102 10.43 11.81 -0.36
C TYR A 102 9.32 12.81 -0.61
N LEU A 103 8.15 12.31 -0.99
CA LEU A 103 6.96 13.14 -1.15
C LEU A 103 6.17 13.22 0.15
N LYS A 104 5.82 14.44 0.54
CA LYS A 104 4.90 14.68 1.66
C LYS A 104 3.48 14.47 1.17
N MET A 105 2.90 13.32 1.48
CA MET A 105 1.51 12.99 1.16
C MET A 105 0.68 12.89 2.43
N LYS A 106 -0.58 13.35 2.38
CA LYS A 106 -1.53 13.22 3.51
C LYS A 106 -1.75 11.74 3.88
N SER A 107 -1.82 10.86 2.89
CA SER A 107 -1.96 9.41 3.05
C SER A 107 -0.72 8.71 3.66
N ALA A 108 0.41 9.44 3.77
CA ALA A 108 1.69 8.90 4.24
C ALA A 108 2.07 9.34 5.66
N GLN A 109 1.12 9.65 6.54
CA GLN A 109 1.38 10.12 7.91
C GLN A 109 1.38 9.02 8.99
N THR A 110 1.00 7.80 8.63
CA THR A 110 0.95 6.65 9.55
C THR A 110 2.22 5.79 9.46
N PRO A 111 2.47 4.84 10.41
CA PRO A 111 3.61 3.93 10.35
C PRO A 111 3.74 3.22 9.00
N ALA A 112 4.99 2.83 8.65
CA ALA A 112 5.31 2.31 7.32
C ALA A 112 4.66 0.95 7.00
N PHE A 113 4.49 0.08 7.98
CA PHE A 113 4.01 -1.31 7.76
C PHE A 113 2.69 -1.60 8.47
N PRO A 114 1.77 -2.30 7.78
CA PRO A 114 1.77 -2.57 6.33
C PRO A 114 1.49 -1.30 5.53
N SER A 115 1.84 -1.31 4.23
CA SER A 115 1.36 -0.27 3.33
C SER A 115 -0.15 -0.41 3.15
N GLY A 116 -0.92 0.61 3.56
CA GLY A 116 -2.38 0.59 3.44
C GLY A 116 -2.82 0.44 1.99
N HIS A 117 -2.28 1.27 1.09
CA HIS A 117 -2.60 1.22 -0.33
C HIS A 117 -2.26 -0.13 -0.97
N SER A 118 -1.10 -0.73 -0.63
CA SER A 118 -0.72 -2.04 -1.17
C SER A 118 -1.66 -3.15 -0.68
N ALA A 119 -2.04 -3.12 0.60
CA ALA A 119 -2.95 -4.11 1.16
C ALA A 119 -4.36 -3.98 0.57
N GLN A 120 -4.89 -2.75 0.52
CA GLN A 120 -6.22 -2.47 0.01
C GLN A 120 -6.34 -2.71 -1.48
N SER A 121 -5.35 -2.30 -2.28
CA SER A 121 -5.37 -2.55 -3.73
C SER A 121 -5.33 -4.04 -4.06
N LYS A 122 -4.56 -4.83 -3.31
CA LYS A 122 -4.54 -6.29 -3.51
C LYS A 122 -5.86 -6.94 -3.11
N LEU A 123 -6.47 -6.48 -2.01
CA LEU A 123 -7.80 -6.95 -1.58
C LEU A 123 -8.86 -6.66 -2.65
N VAL A 124 -8.87 -5.43 -3.19
CA VAL A 124 -9.80 -5.03 -4.27
C VAL A 124 -9.55 -5.86 -5.54
N ALA A 125 -8.29 -6.06 -5.94
CA ALA A 125 -7.95 -6.87 -7.10
C ALA A 125 -8.46 -8.31 -6.98
N LEU A 126 -8.33 -8.93 -5.81
CA LEU A 126 -8.83 -10.27 -5.55
C LEU A 126 -10.36 -10.33 -5.64
N ALA A 127 -11.05 -9.42 -4.95
CA ALA A 127 -12.51 -9.38 -4.95
C ALA A 127 -13.10 -9.10 -6.36
N LEU A 128 -12.47 -8.19 -7.12
CA LEU A 128 -12.89 -7.93 -8.49
C LEU A 128 -12.59 -9.11 -9.43
N THR A 129 -11.53 -9.87 -9.17
CA THR A 129 -11.22 -11.09 -9.92
C THR A 129 -12.29 -12.17 -9.73
N ASP A 130 -12.86 -12.28 -8.52
CA ASP A 130 -13.95 -13.21 -8.24
C ASP A 130 -15.22 -12.85 -9.03
N ILE A 131 -15.48 -11.55 -9.24
CA ILE A 131 -16.64 -11.05 -9.99
C ILE A 131 -16.39 -11.08 -11.51
N TYR A 132 -15.18 -10.67 -11.93
CA TYR A 132 -14.77 -10.53 -13.33
C TYR A 132 -13.45 -11.28 -13.60
N PRO A 133 -13.45 -12.62 -13.65
CA PRO A 133 -12.22 -13.42 -13.77
C PRO A 133 -11.38 -13.11 -15.02
N HIS A 134 -12.04 -12.70 -16.12
CA HIS A 134 -11.39 -12.35 -17.38
C HIS A 134 -10.55 -11.07 -17.31
N LEU A 135 -10.76 -10.20 -16.28
CA LEU A 135 -10.01 -8.97 -16.05
C LEU A 135 -8.91 -9.11 -14.99
N LYS A 136 -8.62 -10.33 -14.54
CA LYS A 136 -7.63 -10.60 -13.49
C LYS A 136 -6.28 -9.93 -13.74
N ARG A 137 -5.79 -9.99 -14.99
CA ARG A 137 -4.48 -9.42 -15.36
C ARG A 137 -4.43 -7.91 -15.18
N GLU A 138 -5.49 -7.21 -15.56
CA GLU A 138 -5.63 -5.77 -15.41
C GLU A 138 -5.71 -5.39 -13.93
N PHE A 139 -6.45 -6.14 -13.12
CA PHE A 139 -6.57 -5.90 -11.68
C PHE A 139 -5.24 -6.15 -10.96
N ASP A 140 -4.54 -7.24 -11.27
CA ASP A 140 -3.22 -7.50 -10.69
C ASP A 140 -2.23 -6.40 -11.03
N LYS A 141 -2.21 -5.92 -12.29
CA LYS A 141 -1.36 -4.82 -12.73
C LYS A 141 -1.70 -3.49 -12.05
N ALA A 142 -2.98 -3.20 -11.87
CA ALA A 142 -3.41 -2.00 -11.13
C ALA A 142 -2.92 -2.04 -9.68
N ALA A 143 -3.10 -3.16 -8.99
CA ALA A 143 -2.63 -3.34 -7.61
C ALA A 143 -1.11 -3.23 -7.49
N GLU A 144 -0.36 -3.77 -8.45
CA GLU A 144 1.10 -3.66 -8.52
C GLU A 144 1.54 -2.20 -8.71
N ASN A 145 0.92 -1.48 -9.65
CA ASN A 145 1.22 -0.06 -9.89
C ASN A 145 0.96 0.81 -8.65
N ILE A 146 -0.16 0.56 -7.95
CA ILE A 146 -0.46 1.23 -6.68
C ILE A 146 0.62 0.92 -5.65
N SER A 147 1.01 -0.34 -5.50
CA SER A 147 2.04 -0.76 -4.55
C SER A 147 3.39 -0.11 -4.84
N ASN A 148 3.82 -0.12 -6.10
CA ASN A 148 5.10 0.44 -6.55
C ASN A 148 5.15 1.97 -6.42
N SER A 149 4.00 2.64 -6.46
CA SER A 149 3.92 4.09 -6.24
C SER A 149 4.20 4.52 -4.80
N ARG A 150 4.31 3.58 -3.85
CA ARG A 150 4.50 3.84 -2.40
C ARG A 150 5.94 3.64 -1.92
N ILE A 151 6.84 3.45 -2.83
CA ILE A 151 8.28 3.25 -2.55
C ILE A 151 9.00 4.60 -2.55
#